data_6b01d07506da67523bd2faa5bd49e9ec
#
_entry.id   6b01d07506da67523bd2faa5bd49e9ec
#
_cell.length_a   1.000
_cell.length_b   1.000
_cell.length_c   1.000
_cell.angle_alpha   90.00
_cell.angle_beta   90.00
_cell.angle_gamma   90.00
#
_symmetry.space_group_name_H-M   'P 1'
#
loop_
_entity.id
_entity.type
_entity.pdbx_description
1 polymer ?
#
loop_
_entity_poly.entity_id
_entity_poly.type
_entity_poly.pdbx_seq_one_letter_code
_entity_poly.pdbx_strand_id
1 'polypeptide(L)'
;MRKLILFMISLFLVAFLAGCGKGSGADSSKLEVVTTFNAMTEFVKAVGGDKVNVHTIIPDGTEPHDFELKADDVKAITNGKVLVYNGFGMEPWIHDAVEASGNKDLIQVEATKGLTPRPSDEEDHEGHDHDKAGHDHGSVDPHAWLSLRNAVVEVQNIADGLAKADPANADYYQANAKAYIKQLQDLDAEYKDKFTALPNHEFVTGHEAFGYLCQDYG
;
A
#
# COMPACT_ATOMS: atom_id res chain seq x y z
N MET A 1 -56.82 -13.74 -31.30
CA MET A 1 -55.50 -13.15 -31.70
C MET A 1 -55.14 -11.86 -30.98
N ARG A 2 -56.01 -10.81 -30.92
CA ARG A 2 -55.68 -9.55 -30.22
C ARG A 2 -55.36 -9.70 -28.73
N LYS A 3 -56.03 -10.60 -27.98
CA LYS A 3 -55.80 -10.81 -26.53
C LYS A 3 -54.49 -11.54 -26.24
N LEU A 4 -54.01 -12.38 -27.16
CA LEU A 4 -52.75 -13.12 -27.06
C LEU A 4 -51.55 -12.18 -27.31
N ILE A 5 -51.72 -11.24 -28.24
CA ILE A 5 -50.70 -10.22 -28.55
C ILE A 5 -50.48 -9.23 -27.40
N LEU A 6 -51.56 -8.83 -26.73
CA LEU A 6 -51.50 -7.96 -25.55
C LEU A 6 -50.84 -8.67 -24.35
N PHE A 7 -51.02 -9.99 -24.18
CA PHE A 7 -50.38 -10.75 -23.12
C PHE A 7 -48.88 -10.93 -23.39
N MET A 8 -48.46 -11.15 -24.65
CA MET A 8 -47.04 -11.22 -25.01
C MET A 8 -46.32 -9.88 -24.88
N ILE A 9 -46.96 -8.76 -25.19
CA ILE A 9 -46.39 -7.41 -25.02
C ILE A 9 -46.24 -7.08 -23.52
N SER A 10 -47.18 -7.48 -22.67
CA SER A 10 -47.10 -7.31 -21.22
C SER A 10 -45.97 -8.14 -20.59
N LEU A 11 -45.72 -9.36 -21.08
CA LEU A 11 -44.61 -10.21 -20.62
C LEU A 11 -43.23 -9.69 -21.03
N PHE A 12 -43.14 -9.05 -22.19
CA PHE A 12 -41.89 -8.41 -22.66
C PHE A 12 -41.57 -7.10 -21.92
N LEU A 13 -42.58 -6.36 -21.45
CA LEU A 13 -42.39 -5.11 -20.69
C LEU A 13 -41.88 -5.36 -19.27
N VAL A 14 -42.23 -6.51 -18.65
CA VAL A 14 -41.78 -6.89 -17.30
C VAL A 14 -40.31 -7.38 -17.32
N ALA A 15 -39.85 -7.95 -18.43
CA ALA A 15 -38.46 -8.39 -18.57
C ALA A 15 -37.44 -7.22 -18.73
N PHE A 16 -37.90 -6.03 -19.11
CA PHE A 16 -37.03 -4.84 -19.33
C PHE A 16 -36.79 -4.01 -18.04
N LEU A 17 -37.53 -4.27 -16.97
CA LEU A 17 -37.39 -3.55 -15.69
C LEU A 17 -36.40 -4.21 -14.72
N ALA A 18 -35.82 -5.38 -15.04
CA ALA A 18 -34.86 -6.07 -14.20
C ALA A 18 -33.39 -5.74 -14.55
N GLY A 19 -33.13 -4.80 -15.42
CA GLY A 19 -31.79 -4.53 -15.97
C GLY A 19 -31.36 -3.08 -15.90
N CYS A 20 -31.38 -2.39 -14.74
CA CYS A 20 -30.61 -1.18 -14.53
C CYS A 20 -30.51 -0.87 -13.04
N GLY A 21 -29.51 -1.43 -12.41
CA GLY A 21 -29.12 -1.14 -11.05
C GLY A 21 -27.66 -1.46 -10.82
N LYS A 22 -26.76 -1.07 -11.76
CA LYS A 22 -25.36 -0.90 -11.42
C LYS A 22 -25.17 0.47 -10.80
N GLY A 23 -25.62 0.61 -9.56
CA GLY A 23 -25.01 1.56 -8.66
C GLY A 23 -23.57 1.14 -8.47
N SER A 24 -22.65 2.07 -8.55
CA SER A 24 -21.27 1.94 -8.09
C SER A 24 -21.26 1.82 -6.54
N GLY A 25 -21.87 0.76 -6.04
CA GLY A 25 -21.66 0.29 -4.67
C GLY A 25 -20.35 -0.49 -4.69
N ALA A 26 -19.48 -0.22 -3.73
CA ALA A 26 -18.36 -1.10 -3.43
C ALA A 26 -18.88 -2.55 -3.46
N ASP A 27 -18.20 -3.42 -4.18
CA ASP A 27 -18.58 -4.83 -4.25
C ASP A 27 -18.42 -5.40 -2.85
N SER A 28 -19.53 -5.58 -2.15
CA SER A 28 -19.58 -5.98 -0.72
C SER A 28 -18.92 -7.34 -0.45
N SER A 29 -18.38 -7.98 -1.48
CA SER A 29 -17.64 -9.23 -1.41
C SER A 29 -16.12 -9.03 -1.27
N LYS A 30 -15.60 -7.80 -1.48
CA LYS A 30 -14.16 -7.51 -1.45
C LYS A 30 -13.73 -7.02 -0.07
N LEU A 31 -12.49 -7.36 0.30
CA LEU A 31 -11.88 -6.87 1.52
C LEU A 31 -11.51 -5.39 1.37
N GLU A 32 -12.03 -4.53 2.25
CA GLU A 32 -11.72 -3.09 2.28
C GLU A 32 -10.35 -2.88 2.92
N VAL A 33 -9.37 -2.43 2.13
CA VAL A 33 -7.99 -2.19 2.53
C VAL A 33 -7.66 -0.71 2.36
N VAL A 34 -7.13 -0.11 3.41
CA VAL A 34 -6.59 1.25 3.39
C VAL A 34 -5.07 1.17 3.34
N THR A 35 -4.44 1.95 2.48
CA THR A 35 -2.99 2.03 2.35
C THR A 35 -2.54 3.48 2.50
N THR A 36 -1.31 3.70 2.96
CA THR A 36 -0.82 5.05 3.21
C THR A 36 -0.39 5.75 1.93
N PHE A 37 0.42 5.11 1.09
CA PHE A 37 0.92 5.69 -0.16
C PHE A 37 1.10 4.64 -1.28
N ASN A 38 1.51 5.10 -2.44
CA ASN A 38 1.54 4.34 -3.69
C ASN A 38 2.27 2.99 -3.58
N ALA A 39 3.48 2.91 -2.98
CA ALA A 39 4.22 1.65 -2.89
C ALA A 39 3.43 0.58 -2.10
N MET A 40 2.84 0.96 -0.96
CA MET A 40 1.98 0.06 -0.18
C MET A 40 0.75 -0.36 -0.97
N THR A 41 0.18 0.58 -1.75
CA THR A 41 -0.97 0.31 -2.62
C THR A 41 -0.66 -0.73 -3.68
N GLU A 42 0.48 -0.61 -4.35
CA GLU A 42 0.87 -1.54 -5.42
C GLU A 42 1.20 -2.94 -4.85
N PHE A 43 1.84 -3.02 -3.68
CA PHE A 43 2.06 -4.30 -3.01
C PHE A 43 0.73 -4.97 -2.61
N VAL A 44 -0.21 -4.20 -2.03
CA VAL A 44 -1.54 -4.71 -1.70
C VAL A 44 -2.29 -5.18 -2.94
N LYS A 45 -2.24 -4.44 -4.05
CA LYS A 45 -2.87 -4.85 -5.32
C LYS A 45 -2.24 -6.11 -5.89
N ALA A 46 -0.91 -6.22 -5.85
CA ALA A 46 -0.20 -7.41 -6.32
C ALA A 46 -0.59 -8.67 -5.55
N VAL A 47 -0.78 -8.56 -4.23
CA VAL A 47 -1.17 -9.67 -3.35
C VAL A 47 -2.67 -9.91 -3.37
N GLY A 48 -3.46 -8.85 -3.25
CA GLY A 48 -4.92 -8.90 -3.07
C GLY A 48 -5.70 -9.17 -4.35
N GLY A 49 -5.16 -8.74 -5.49
CA GLY A 49 -5.79 -8.91 -6.80
C GLY A 49 -7.24 -8.40 -6.84
N ASP A 50 -8.14 -9.25 -7.31
CA ASP A 50 -9.57 -8.93 -7.41
C ASP A 50 -10.36 -9.10 -6.10
N LYS A 51 -9.73 -9.57 -5.03
CA LYS A 51 -10.34 -9.82 -3.72
C LYS A 51 -10.32 -8.60 -2.79
N VAL A 52 -9.58 -7.57 -3.14
CA VAL A 52 -9.45 -6.36 -2.33
C VAL A 52 -10.06 -5.14 -3.03
N ASN A 53 -10.54 -4.19 -2.23
CA ASN A 53 -10.85 -2.83 -2.63
C ASN A 53 -9.90 -1.92 -1.88
N VAL A 54 -9.03 -1.18 -2.60
CA VAL A 54 -7.94 -0.42 -1.98
C VAL A 54 -8.24 1.07 -2.03
N HIS A 55 -8.14 1.71 -0.86
CA HIS A 55 -8.18 3.16 -0.72
C HIS A 55 -6.80 3.66 -0.29
N THR A 56 -6.19 4.52 -1.10
CA THR A 56 -4.89 5.14 -0.79
C THR A 56 -5.12 6.50 -0.14
N ILE A 57 -4.52 6.73 1.04
CA ILE A 57 -4.66 7.97 1.81
C ILE A 57 -3.91 9.11 1.12
N ILE A 58 -2.63 8.93 0.83
CA ILE A 58 -1.77 9.95 0.22
C ILE A 58 -1.91 9.87 -1.30
N PRO A 59 -2.45 10.89 -1.96
CA PRO A 59 -2.65 10.88 -3.41
C PRO A 59 -1.33 10.81 -4.17
N ASP A 60 -1.36 10.19 -5.36
CA ASP A 60 -0.20 10.18 -6.26
C ASP A 60 0.31 11.60 -6.54
N GLY A 61 1.63 11.76 -6.48
CA GLY A 61 2.30 13.05 -6.69
C GLY A 61 2.34 13.97 -5.47
N THR A 62 1.81 13.52 -4.33
CA THR A 62 2.00 14.19 -3.04
C THR A 62 3.24 13.63 -2.36
N GLU A 63 4.06 14.52 -1.77
CA GLU A 63 5.20 14.13 -0.95
C GLU A 63 4.70 13.49 0.36
N PRO A 64 5.02 12.21 0.65
CA PRO A 64 4.50 11.55 1.84
C PRO A 64 4.95 12.18 3.16
N HIS A 65 6.15 12.76 3.20
CA HIS A 65 6.70 13.38 4.41
C HIS A 65 5.99 14.69 4.78
N ASP A 66 5.42 15.40 3.79
CA ASP A 66 4.66 16.65 3.97
C ASP A 66 3.16 16.42 4.16
N PHE A 67 2.72 15.16 4.20
CA PHE A 67 1.30 14.86 4.21
C PHE A 67 0.66 15.14 5.58
N GLU A 68 -0.39 15.94 5.55
CA GLU A 68 -1.26 16.20 6.70
C GLU A 68 -2.57 15.41 6.58
N LEU A 69 -2.88 14.65 7.63
CA LEU A 69 -4.09 13.82 7.71
C LEU A 69 -5.36 14.67 7.71
N LYS A 70 -6.37 14.27 6.92
CA LYS A 70 -7.67 14.94 6.82
C LYS A 70 -8.77 14.09 7.45
N ALA A 71 -9.89 14.71 7.75
CA ALA A 71 -11.05 14.02 8.34
C ALA A 71 -11.58 12.87 7.44
N ASP A 72 -11.52 13.02 6.13
CA ASP A 72 -11.93 11.96 5.19
C ASP A 72 -10.99 10.76 5.22
N ASP A 73 -9.71 10.96 5.51
CA ASP A 73 -8.71 9.89 5.66
C ASP A 73 -9.00 9.06 6.92
N VAL A 74 -9.30 9.73 8.04
CA VAL A 74 -9.75 9.06 9.27
C VAL A 74 -11.03 8.25 9.03
N LYS A 75 -11.97 8.79 8.24
CA LYS A 75 -13.20 8.08 7.87
C LYS A 75 -12.90 6.84 7.01
N ALA A 76 -11.92 6.90 6.11
CA ALA A 76 -11.49 5.73 5.35
C ALA A 76 -10.95 4.64 6.28
N ILE A 77 -10.11 4.98 7.26
CA ILE A 77 -9.59 4.07 8.27
C ILE A 77 -10.73 3.48 9.12
N THR A 78 -11.72 4.30 9.50
CA THR A 78 -12.90 3.85 10.26
C THR A 78 -13.66 2.74 9.52
N ASN A 79 -13.76 2.82 8.20
CA ASN A 79 -14.50 1.86 7.38
C ASN A 79 -13.64 0.70 6.86
N GLY A 80 -12.32 0.80 6.97
CA GLY A 80 -11.37 -0.21 6.53
C GLY A 80 -11.41 -1.47 7.40
N LYS A 81 -11.02 -2.60 6.83
CA LYS A 81 -10.76 -3.84 7.57
C LYS A 81 -9.28 -4.06 7.81
N VAL A 82 -8.45 -3.59 6.89
CA VAL A 82 -6.99 -3.65 6.98
C VAL A 82 -6.44 -2.26 6.70
N LEU A 83 -5.48 -1.82 7.51
CA LEU A 83 -4.64 -0.66 7.27
C LEU A 83 -3.22 -1.14 7.04
N VAL A 84 -2.67 -0.85 5.87
CA VAL A 84 -1.28 -1.15 5.51
C VAL A 84 -0.49 0.15 5.46
N TYR A 85 0.57 0.22 6.23
CA TYR A 85 1.48 1.36 6.30
C TYR A 85 2.92 0.89 6.30
N ASN A 86 3.85 1.76 5.92
CA ASN A 86 5.25 1.42 5.82
C ASN A 86 5.86 1.11 7.20
N GLY A 87 5.80 2.05 8.11
CA GLY A 87 6.55 2.02 9.37
C GLY A 87 7.87 2.80 9.28
N PHE A 88 8.80 2.56 10.21
CA PHE A 88 10.07 3.27 10.32
C PHE A 88 9.94 4.81 10.39
N GLY A 89 8.79 5.32 10.86
CA GLY A 89 8.52 6.76 10.99
C GLY A 89 8.04 7.44 9.71
N MET A 90 7.82 6.71 8.62
CA MET A 90 7.26 7.29 7.36
C MET A 90 5.92 7.99 7.60
N GLU A 91 5.08 7.43 8.46
CA GLU A 91 3.77 7.96 8.79
C GLU A 91 3.71 8.36 10.28
N PRO A 92 4.22 9.54 10.67
CA PRO A 92 4.25 9.95 12.07
C PRO A 92 2.84 10.11 12.67
N TRP A 93 1.84 10.33 11.83
CA TRP A 93 0.43 10.50 12.19
C TRP A 93 -0.36 9.18 12.34
N ILE A 94 0.24 8.01 12.04
CA ILE A 94 -0.51 6.75 11.93
C ILE A 94 -1.19 6.33 13.24
N HIS A 95 -0.51 6.51 14.38
CA HIS A 95 -1.05 6.16 15.68
C HIS A 95 -2.30 7.00 16.00
N ASP A 96 -2.20 8.31 15.83
CA ASP A 96 -3.29 9.25 16.11
C ASP A 96 -4.49 9.00 15.17
N ALA A 97 -4.21 8.67 13.90
CA ALA A 97 -5.24 8.33 12.93
C ALA A 97 -6.02 7.07 13.32
N VAL A 98 -5.32 6.03 13.76
CA VAL A 98 -5.93 4.77 14.22
C VAL A 98 -6.77 5.01 15.47
N GLU A 99 -6.26 5.77 16.44
CA GLU A 99 -6.99 6.12 17.64
C GLU A 99 -8.25 6.94 17.32
N ALA A 100 -8.11 7.98 16.49
CA ALA A 100 -9.23 8.83 16.06
C ALA A 100 -10.29 8.06 15.25
N SER A 101 -9.91 7.03 14.51
CA SER A 101 -10.85 6.19 13.76
C SER A 101 -11.82 5.42 14.64
N GLY A 102 -11.41 5.09 15.88
CA GLY A 102 -12.18 4.27 16.81
C GLY A 102 -12.46 2.84 16.32
N ASN A 103 -11.83 2.40 15.23
CA ASN A 103 -12.03 1.08 14.63
C ASN A 103 -11.26 0.00 15.41
N LYS A 104 -11.94 -0.67 16.33
CA LYS A 104 -11.34 -1.70 17.19
C LYS A 104 -11.05 -3.03 16.48
N ASP A 105 -11.69 -3.26 15.34
CA ASP A 105 -11.55 -4.47 14.53
C ASP A 105 -10.55 -4.29 13.37
N LEU A 106 -9.88 -3.15 13.30
CA LEU A 106 -8.91 -2.83 12.28
C LEU A 106 -7.66 -3.70 12.41
N ILE A 107 -7.33 -4.44 11.36
CA ILE A 107 -6.06 -5.15 11.28
C ILE A 107 -5.01 -4.19 10.75
N GLN A 108 -4.02 -3.88 11.58
CA GLN A 108 -2.90 -3.04 11.23
C GLN A 108 -1.74 -3.90 10.73
N VAL A 109 -1.19 -3.54 9.58
CA VAL A 109 -0.06 -4.19 8.93
C VAL A 109 1.04 -3.15 8.74
N GLU A 110 2.05 -3.21 9.60
CA GLU A 110 3.32 -2.52 9.40
C GLU A 110 4.14 -3.33 8.41
N ALA A 111 4.35 -2.79 7.22
CA ALA A 111 5.00 -3.51 6.14
C ALA A 111 6.46 -3.83 6.46
N THR A 112 7.18 -2.92 7.10
CA THR A 112 8.59 -3.08 7.50
C THR A 112 8.81 -3.97 8.72
N LYS A 113 7.75 -4.54 9.30
CA LYS A 113 7.88 -5.38 10.49
C LYS A 113 8.86 -6.52 10.28
N GLY A 114 9.86 -6.62 11.19
CA GLY A 114 10.89 -7.65 11.15
C GLY A 114 12.11 -7.31 10.28
N LEU A 115 12.08 -6.19 9.56
CA LEU A 115 13.27 -5.64 8.91
C LEU A 115 14.22 -5.01 9.94
N THR A 116 15.51 -4.97 9.58
CA THR A 116 16.50 -4.21 10.34
C THR A 116 16.51 -2.77 9.83
N PRO A 117 16.18 -1.79 10.69
CA PRO A 117 16.20 -0.40 10.27
C PRO A 117 17.62 0.06 9.97
N ARG A 118 17.79 0.88 8.93
CA ARG A 118 19.02 1.59 8.61
C ARG A 118 19.00 2.95 9.34
N PRO A 119 20.12 3.40 9.94
CA PRO A 119 20.22 4.76 10.43
C PRO A 119 20.02 5.75 9.27
N SER A 120 19.38 6.89 9.53
CA SER A 120 19.39 8.02 8.60
C SER A 120 20.81 8.59 8.51
N ASP A 121 21.23 8.97 7.30
CA ASP A 121 22.52 9.63 7.10
C ASP A 121 22.44 11.16 7.35
N GLU A 122 21.26 11.68 7.72
CA GLU A 122 21.12 13.07 8.14
C GLU A 122 21.96 13.28 9.41
N GLU A 123 23.14 13.90 9.23
CA GLU A 123 23.96 14.34 10.36
C GLU A 123 23.15 15.37 11.17
N ASP A 124 23.05 15.16 12.47
CA ASP A 124 22.62 16.17 13.44
C ASP A 124 23.55 17.39 13.29
N HIS A 125 23.23 18.29 12.40
CA HIS A 125 23.84 19.61 12.36
C HIS A 125 23.36 20.39 13.60
N GLU A 126 23.96 20.08 14.75
CA GLU A 126 23.91 20.95 15.91
C GLU A 126 24.45 22.32 15.51
N GLY A 127 23.54 23.27 15.38
CA GLY A 127 23.84 24.68 15.42
C GLY A 127 23.82 25.42 14.10
N HIS A 128 22.62 25.71 13.56
CA HIS A 128 22.30 27.03 13.01
C HIS A 128 20.79 27.23 13.00
N ASP A 129 20.37 28.21 13.78
CA ASP A 129 19.05 28.79 13.88
C ASP A 129 18.63 29.33 12.49
N HIS A 130 17.92 28.52 11.70
CA HIS A 130 17.19 28.97 10.53
C HIS A 130 15.88 28.17 10.46
N ASP A 131 14.76 28.91 10.47
CA ASP A 131 13.40 28.48 10.14
C ASP A 131 13.39 27.66 8.83
N LYS A 132 13.68 26.37 8.90
CA LYS A 132 13.40 25.41 7.85
C LYS A 132 12.54 24.34 8.47
N ALA A 133 11.34 24.17 7.93
CA ALA A 133 10.55 22.95 8.07
C ALA A 133 11.41 21.78 7.51
N GLY A 134 12.36 21.31 8.32
CA GLY A 134 13.14 20.11 8.07
C GLY A 134 12.29 18.94 8.52
N HIS A 135 12.10 17.97 7.63
CA HIS A 135 11.44 16.72 7.95
C HIS A 135 12.36 15.95 8.90
N ASP A 136 12.00 15.90 10.17
CA ASP A 136 12.66 15.07 11.16
C ASP A 136 12.17 13.61 10.96
N HIS A 137 12.90 12.86 10.15
CA HIS A 137 12.66 11.42 9.95
C HIS A 137 13.08 10.58 11.17
N GLY A 138 13.49 11.21 12.28
CA GLY A 138 14.10 10.51 13.39
C GLY A 138 15.46 9.91 13.00
N SER A 139 15.93 8.96 13.80
CA SER A 139 17.24 8.32 13.59
C SER A 139 17.23 7.16 12.56
N VAL A 140 16.13 6.93 11.84
CA VAL A 140 15.92 5.78 10.95
C VAL A 140 15.51 6.22 9.55
N ASP A 141 16.17 5.67 8.53
CA ASP A 141 15.77 5.81 7.12
C ASP A 141 14.45 5.03 6.87
N PRO A 142 13.35 5.71 6.48
CA PRO A 142 12.07 5.04 6.30
C PRO A 142 11.89 4.37 4.93
N HIS A 143 12.79 4.57 3.97
CA HIS A 143 12.62 4.21 2.56
C HIS A 143 12.91 2.73 2.25
N ALA A 144 12.45 1.83 3.13
CA ALA A 144 12.76 0.40 3.06
C ALA A 144 12.31 -0.26 1.75
N TRP A 145 11.16 0.15 1.19
CA TRP A 145 10.58 -0.41 -0.04
C TRP A 145 11.43 -0.22 -1.31
N LEU A 146 12.43 0.68 -1.26
CA LEU A 146 13.37 0.89 -2.37
C LEU A 146 14.45 -0.18 -2.45
N SER A 147 14.56 -1.05 -1.44
CA SER A 147 15.31 -2.30 -1.49
C SER A 147 14.40 -3.44 -1.96
N LEU A 148 14.78 -4.12 -3.04
CA LEU A 148 14.03 -5.30 -3.52
C LEU A 148 14.00 -6.43 -2.48
N ARG A 149 15.03 -6.54 -1.65
CA ARG A 149 15.12 -7.53 -0.56
C ARG A 149 14.16 -7.22 0.58
N ASN A 150 14.05 -5.94 0.95
CA ASN A 150 13.08 -5.49 1.94
C ASN A 150 11.65 -5.62 1.41
N ALA A 151 11.41 -5.25 0.15
CA ALA A 151 10.11 -5.39 -0.50
C ALA A 151 9.58 -6.83 -0.47
N VAL A 152 10.47 -7.84 -0.53
CA VAL A 152 10.09 -9.26 -0.33
C VAL A 152 9.45 -9.48 1.04
N VAL A 153 10.02 -8.91 2.10
CA VAL A 153 9.49 -9.03 3.47
C VAL A 153 8.19 -8.24 3.61
N GLU A 154 8.14 -7.04 3.06
CA GLU A 154 6.95 -6.18 3.09
C GLU A 154 5.76 -6.85 2.40
N VAL A 155 5.97 -7.44 1.23
CA VAL A 155 4.94 -8.19 0.49
C VAL A 155 4.45 -9.40 1.30
N GLN A 156 5.35 -10.12 2.00
CA GLN A 156 4.95 -11.23 2.85
C GLN A 156 4.12 -10.77 4.05
N ASN A 157 4.53 -9.69 4.72
CA ASN A 157 3.78 -9.12 5.84
C ASN A 157 2.36 -8.68 5.43
N ILE A 158 2.24 -8.10 4.24
CA ILE A 158 0.96 -7.72 3.65
C ILE A 158 0.09 -8.96 3.39
N ALA A 159 0.66 -10.01 2.80
CA ALA A 159 -0.08 -11.25 2.53
C ALA A 159 -0.61 -11.89 3.81
N ASP A 160 0.20 -11.92 4.87
CA ASP A 160 -0.17 -12.46 6.18
C ASP A 160 -1.31 -11.63 6.81
N GLY A 161 -1.23 -10.30 6.67
CA GLY A 161 -2.27 -9.38 7.12
C GLY A 161 -3.61 -9.57 6.39
N LEU A 162 -3.58 -9.68 5.05
CA LEU A 162 -4.77 -9.93 4.25
C LEU A 162 -5.38 -11.31 4.56
N ALA A 163 -4.55 -12.35 4.67
CA ALA A 163 -4.99 -13.70 5.03
C ALA A 163 -5.64 -13.76 6.42
N LYS A 164 -5.13 -12.97 7.38
CA LYS A 164 -5.73 -12.84 8.72
C LYS A 164 -7.09 -12.14 8.66
N ALA A 165 -7.24 -11.12 7.81
CA ALA A 165 -8.47 -10.36 7.66
C ALA A 165 -9.56 -11.13 6.90
N ASP A 166 -9.17 -11.95 5.94
CA ASP A 166 -10.03 -12.72 5.05
C ASP A 166 -9.50 -14.16 4.89
N PRO A 167 -9.72 -15.02 5.91
CA PRO A 167 -9.23 -16.39 5.90
C PRO A 167 -9.78 -17.25 4.76
N ALA A 168 -10.93 -16.89 4.20
CA ALA A 168 -11.52 -17.62 3.09
C ALA A 168 -10.71 -17.51 1.79
N ASN A 169 -9.95 -16.42 1.63
CA ASN A 169 -9.07 -16.18 0.49
C ASN A 169 -7.57 -16.25 0.86
N ALA A 170 -7.21 -16.81 2.03
CA ALA A 170 -5.82 -16.87 2.50
C ALA A 170 -4.87 -17.50 1.49
N ASP A 171 -5.23 -18.65 0.93
CA ASP A 171 -4.40 -19.36 -0.06
C ASP A 171 -4.19 -18.53 -1.34
N TYR A 172 -5.19 -17.75 -1.75
CA TYR A 172 -5.10 -16.86 -2.89
C TYR A 172 -4.06 -15.75 -2.65
N TYR A 173 -4.11 -15.10 -1.48
CA TYR A 173 -3.15 -14.06 -1.12
C TYR A 173 -1.72 -14.61 -1.02
N GLN A 174 -1.54 -15.77 -0.39
CA GLN A 174 -0.23 -16.42 -0.28
C GLN A 174 0.34 -16.85 -1.64
N ALA A 175 -0.50 -17.35 -2.55
CA ALA A 175 -0.08 -17.72 -3.89
C ALA A 175 0.37 -16.49 -4.70
N ASN A 176 -0.38 -15.39 -4.64
CA ASN A 176 -0.03 -14.13 -5.32
C ASN A 176 1.26 -13.53 -4.73
N ALA A 177 1.39 -13.49 -3.40
CA ALA A 177 2.60 -13.01 -2.74
C ALA A 177 3.82 -13.82 -3.18
N LYS A 178 3.74 -15.15 -3.17
CA LYS A 178 4.82 -16.02 -3.65
C LYS A 178 5.23 -15.73 -5.09
N ALA A 179 4.25 -15.49 -5.97
CA ALA A 179 4.52 -15.17 -7.37
C ALA A 179 5.21 -13.80 -7.52
N TYR A 180 4.73 -12.79 -6.77
CA TYR A 180 5.29 -11.45 -6.79
C TYR A 180 6.68 -11.38 -6.14
N ILE A 181 6.88 -12.06 -5.01
CA ILE A 181 8.18 -12.22 -4.35
C ILE A 181 9.21 -12.83 -5.31
N LYS A 182 8.80 -13.84 -6.09
CA LYS A 182 9.72 -14.41 -7.08
C LYS A 182 10.13 -13.37 -8.14
N GLN A 183 9.21 -12.52 -8.59
CA GLN A 183 9.54 -11.44 -9.53
C GLN A 183 10.54 -10.46 -8.93
N LEU A 184 10.35 -10.06 -7.65
CA LEU A 184 11.26 -9.18 -6.94
C LEU A 184 12.65 -9.81 -6.80
N GLN A 185 12.73 -11.11 -6.47
CA GLN A 185 13.99 -11.84 -6.35
C GLN A 185 14.72 -12.00 -7.70
N ASP A 186 13.98 -12.27 -8.78
CA ASP A 186 14.56 -12.34 -10.13
C ASP A 186 15.10 -10.97 -10.55
N LEU A 187 14.40 -9.89 -10.20
CA LEU A 187 14.82 -8.51 -10.46
C LEU A 187 16.05 -8.13 -9.61
N ASP A 188 16.10 -8.52 -8.32
CA ASP A 188 17.27 -8.32 -7.46
C ASP A 188 18.52 -8.98 -8.05
N ALA A 189 18.38 -10.23 -8.52
CA ALA A 189 19.50 -10.94 -9.15
C ALA A 189 19.97 -10.23 -10.44
N GLU A 190 19.03 -9.81 -11.30
CA GLU A 190 19.34 -9.08 -12.54
C GLU A 190 20.06 -7.75 -12.25
N TYR A 191 19.55 -6.94 -11.30
CA TYR A 191 20.16 -5.66 -10.95
C TYR A 191 21.49 -5.82 -10.26
N LYS A 192 21.68 -6.82 -9.42
CA LYS A 192 22.98 -7.12 -8.81
C LYS A 192 24.08 -7.31 -9.87
N ASP A 193 23.78 -8.10 -10.91
CA ASP A 193 24.74 -8.30 -11.99
C ASP A 193 25.01 -7.01 -12.76
N LYS A 194 23.95 -6.22 -13.03
CA LYS A 194 24.07 -4.93 -13.74
C LYS A 194 24.90 -3.93 -12.94
N PHE A 195 24.62 -3.72 -11.66
CA PHE A 195 25.36 -2.81 -10.80
C PHE A 195 26.81 -3.24 -10.64
N THR A 196 27.09 -4.52 -10.44
CA THR A 196 28.46 -5.05 -10.35
C THR A 196 29.27 -4.76 -11.61
N ALA A 197 28.63 -4.70 -12.78
CA ALA A 197 29.29 -4.42 -14.07
C ALA A 197 29.53 -2.93 -14.34
N LEU A 198 29.00 -2.02 -13.52
CA LEU A 198 29.18 -0.58 -13.72
C LEU A 198 30.59 -0.15 -13.35
N PRO A 199 31.21 0.74 -14.14
CA PRO A 199 32.54 1.29 -13.84
C PRO A 199 32.53 2.32 -12.69
N ASN A 200 31.36 2.86 -12.34
CA ASN A 200 31.14 3.80 -11.26
C ASN A 200 29.81 3.49 -10.58
N HIS A 201 29.78 3.54 -9.26
CA HIS A 201 28.62 3.24 -8.42
C HIS A 201 28.07 4.50 -7.73
N GLU A 202 28.41 5.68 -8.25
CA GLU A 202 27.97 6.96 -7.69
C GLU A 202 26.82 7.54 -8.51
N PHE A 203 25.83 8.10 -7.81
CA PHE A 203 24.76 8.88 -8.41
C PHE A 203 24.41 10.05 -7.48
N VAL A 204 23.73 11.06 -8.03
CA VAL A 204 23.27 12.23 -7.29
C VAL A 204 21.75 12.23 -7.29
N THR A 205 21.17 12.48 -6.14
CA THR A 205 19.72 12.57 -5.96
C THR A 205 19.33 13.85 -5.23
N GLY A 206 18.13 14.33 -5.48
CA GLY A 206 17.55 15.49 -4.78
C GLY A 206 16.83 15.14 -3.48
N HIS A 207 16.64 13.84 -3.20
CA HIS A 207 16.00 13.31 -2.00
C HIS A 207 16.79 12.12 -1.48
N GLU A 208 17.09 12.09 -0.19
CA GLU A 208 17.87 11.05 0.47
C GLU A 208 16.99 9.83 0.78
N ALA A 209 16.69 9.03 -0.25
CA ALA A 209 15.79 7.88 -0.13
C ALA A 209 16.45 6.53 -0.47
N PHE A 210 17.68 6.55 -1.01
CA PHE A 210 18.26 5.37 -1.65
C PHE A 210 19.24 4.60 -0.78
N GLY A 211 19.26 4.86 0.54
CA GLY A 211 20.21 4.26 1.46
C GLY A 211 20.17 2.73 1.48
N TYR A 212 18.98 2.12 1.49
CA TYR A 212 18.84 0.66 1.43
C TYR A 212 19.26 0.08 0.07
N LEU A 213 18.97 0.79 -1.04
CA LEU A 213 19.41 0.38 -2.38
C LEU A 213 20.93 0.39 -2.46
N CYS A 214 21.58 1.44 -1.96
CA CYS A 214 23.04 1.52 -1.90
C CYS A 214 23.64 0.41 -1.04
N GLN A 215 23.01 0.07 0.09
CA GLN A 215 23.44 -1.02 0.93
C GLN A 215 23.35 -2.40 0.22
N ASP A 216 22.35 -2.58 -0.64
CA ASP A 216 22.14 -3.83 -1.36
C ASP A 216 23.11 -4.04 -2.52
N TYR A 217 23.53 -2.99 -3.18
CA TYR A 217 24.29 -3.08 -4.43
C TYR A 217 25.68 -2.43 -4.41
N GLY A 218 26.05 -1.70 -3.34
CA GLY A 218 27.37 -1.08 -3.14
C GLY A 218 27.45 0.32 -3.67
#